data_b9fd2106a0780ac43f313a67fb8b7a1d
#
_entry.id   b9fd2106a0780ac43f313a67fb8b7a1d
#
_cell.length_a   1.000
_cell.length_b   1.000
_cell.length_c   1.000
_cell.angle_alpha   90.00
_cell.angle_beta   90.00
_cell.angle_gamma   90.00
#
_symmetry.space_group_name_H-M   'P 1'
#
loop_
_entity.id
_entity.type
_entity.pdbx_description
1 polymer ?
#
loop_
_entity_poly.entity_id
_entity_poly.type
_entity_poly.pdbx_seq_one_letter_code
_entity_poly.pdbx_strand_id
1 'polypeptide(L)'
;MRFGLAHSEITPLFSTTMRGYSARKDTFDGVNDPLTFTGIVLEEGERRALLGAADLCGFPDDESMPGLLAQLGEAVGCPPDNVMLNASHTHGGPSIADRYRDWLYEQIIVTVDEAENSMCEGTLWYGEGKTRLPMNRRLERNGQVVNAPNPEGQVDDRMQLLVFRKPGGAVAAVGMKVSCHPVATGAQHLLTADYPGAWRAAFSKGFGSQVLPFFLQGAGADARPRHVADGDRWRAMKHAELFTIGDELLAETLAILTGTGLRQLEHLTLNGKINAVNAPREVEEEAPDHVEFHVQTLWLNSEFALIGLDAEPLCGLGKTVEAAVAPKQAMLLGYTNGCRAYAPDTHEMKRGGYETGGRFLPGLENLFAQAVVT
;
A
#
# COMPACT_ATOMS: atom_id res chain seq x y z
N MET A 1 -15.10 11.38 16.79
CA MET A 1 -14.76 11.60 15.37
C MET A 1 -15.93 11.27 14.46
N ARG A 2 -15.91 11.75 13.22
CA ARG A 2 -16.78 11.24 12.16
C ARG A 2 -15.94 10.60 11.06
N PHE A 3 -16.54 9.69 10.31
CA PHE A 3 -15.90 9.10 9.13
C PHE A 3 -16.94 8.82 8.04
N GLY A 4 -16.50 8.89 6.79
CA GLY A 4 -17.28 8.51 5.62
C GLY A 4 -16.55 7.42 4.84
N LEU A 5 -17.29 6.49 4.28
CA LEU A 5 -16.76 5.32 3.58
C LEU A 5 -17.53 5.13 2.27
N ALA A 6 -16.79 4.97 1.18
CA ALA A 6 -17.33 4.48 -0.07
C ALA A 6 -16.30 3.63 -0.80
N HIS A 7 -16.77 2.79 -1.72
CA HIS A 7 -15.89 2.05 -2.61
C HIS A 7 -16.54 1.90 -3.99
N SER A 8 -15.70 1.88 -5.00
CA SER A 8 -16.11 1.67 -6.38
C SER A 8 -15.23 0.65 -7.08
N GLU A 9 -15.73 0.07 -8.14
CA GLU A 9 -14.96 -0.73 -9.07
C GLU A 9 -14.15 0.19 -9.99
N ILE A 10 -12.84 -0.06 -10.09
CA ILE A 10 -11.91 0.63 -10.98
C ILE A 10 -11.34 -0.28 -12.07
N THR A 11 -11.99 -1.43 -12.32
CA THR A 11 -11.64 -2.31 -13.44
C THR A 11 -11.92 -1.60 -14.76
N PRO A 12 -10.93 -1.46 -15.68
CA PRO A 12 -11.16 -0.74 -16.94
C PRO A 12 -12.22 -1.43 -17.79
N LEU A 13 -13.14 -0.63 -18.32
CA LEU A 13 -14.21 -1.06 -19.24
C LEU A 13 -13.75 -1.15 -20.70
N PHE A 14 -12.47 -0.92 -20.96
CA PHE A 14 -11.85 -0.89 -22.28
C PHE A 14 -10.45 -1.47 -22.22
N SER A 15 -9.95 -1.94 -23.36
CA SER A 15 -8.63 -2.55 -23.44
C SER A 15 -7.52 -1.56 -23.09
N THR A 16 -6.61 -1.98 -22.20
CA THR A 16 -5.38 -1.27 -21.84
C THR A 16 -4.28 -2.29 -21.53
N THR A 17 -3.03 -1.87 -21.60
CA THR A 17 -1.90 -2.71 -21.18
C THR A 17 -1.89 -2.93 -19.67
N MET A 18 -1.15 -3.92 -19.21
CA MET A 18 -1.01 -4.22 -17.78
C MET A 18 0.35 -3.76 -17.25
N ARG A 19 0.39 -3.30 -15.98
CA ARG A 19 1.61 -2.89 -15.27
C ARG A 19 2.16 -4.02 -14.39
N GLY A 20 3.43 -3.89 -13.94
CA GLY A 20 4.09 -4.76 -12.95
C GLY A 20 5.17 -5.67 -13.54
N TYR A 21 5.05 -6.12 -14.79
CA TYR A 21 6.05 -6.93 -15.46
C TYR A 21 6.54 -6.26 -16.73
N SER A 22 7.81 -5.85 -16.78
CA SER A 22 8.40 -5.09 -17.90
C SER A 22 8.38 -5.85 -19.24
N ALA A 23 8.41 -7.18 -19.20
CA ALA A 23 8.33 -8.02 -20.39
C ALA A 23 6.91 -8.14 -20.97
N ARG A 24 5.86 -7.86 -20.17
CA ARG A 24 4.46 -7.94 -20.59
C ARG A 24 4.08 -6.63 -21.29
N LYS A 25 3.81 -6.70 -22.59
CA LYS A 25 3.45 -5.55 -23.43
C LYS A 25 2.02 -5.60 -23.96
N ASP A 26 1.40 -6.75 -23.84
CA ASP A 26 0.06 -7.00 -24.35
C ASP A 26 -1.02 -6.43 -23.43
N THR A 27 -2.21 -6.28 -23.97
CA THR A 27 -3.40 -5.92 -23.21
C THR A 27 -3.88 -7.13 -22.40
N PHE A 28 -4.75 -6.90 -21.42
CA PHE A 28 -5.37 -7.99 -20.67
C PHE A 28 -6.39 -8.76 -21.54
N ASP A 29 -6.54 -10.06 -21.25
CA ASP A 29 -7.45 -10.97 -21.94
C ASP A 29 -8.83 -11.07 -21.27
N GLY A 30 -8.94 -10.62 -20.01
CA GLY A 30 -10.17 -10.70 -19.23
C GLY A 30 -9.95 -10.27 -17.77
N VAL A 31 -10.96 -10.48 -16.96
CA VAL A 31 -10.98 -10.12 -15.55
C VAL A 31 -11.19 -11.38 -14.70
N ASN A 32 -10.30 -11.65 -13.76
CA ASN A 32 -10.48 -12.72 -12.78
C ASN A 32 -11.34 -12.25 -11.60
N ASP A 33 -11.00 -11.08 -11.06
CA ASP A 33 -11.70 -10.41 -9.96
C ASP A 33 -11.65 -8.89 -10.14
N PRO A 34 -12.67 -8.16 -9.67
CA PRO A 34 -12.73 -6.72 -9.83
C PRO A 34 -11.62 -6.01 -9.07
N LEU A 35 -11.07 -4.97 -9.69
CA LEU A 35 -10.18 -4.02 -9.03
C LEU A 35 -11.03 -2.94 -8.36
N THR A 36 -10.66 -2.53 -7.15
CA THR A 36 -11.47 -1.57 -6.38
C THR A 36 -10.64 -0.37 -5.91
N PHE A 37 -11.34 0.75 -5.71
CA PHE A 37 -10.88 1.88 -4.93
C PHE A 37 -11.80 2.07 -3.72
N THR A 38 -11.21 2.29 -2.55
CA THR A 38 -11.94 2.63 -1.31
C THR A 38 -11.50 4.00 -0.84
N GLY A 39 -12.44 4.92 -0.69
CA GLY A 39 -12.24 6.25 -0.11
C GLY A 39 -12.71 6.28 1.34
N ILE A 40 -11.87 6.79 2.24
CA ILE A 40 -12.14 6.94 3.66
C ILE A 40 -11.90 8.40 4.06
N VAL A 41 -12.96 9.13 4.35
CA VAL A 41 -12.89 10.50 4.87
C VAL A 41 -12.89 10.44 6.39
N LEU A 42 -11.97 11.16 7.03
CA LEU A 42 -11.85 11.29 8.49
C LEU A 42 -12.11 12.76 8.90
N GLU A 43 -12.84 12.95 9.99
CA GLU A 43 -13.13 14.27 10.55
C GLU A 43 -13.04 14.26 12.07
N GLU A 44 -12.33 15.24 12.62
CA GLU A 44 -12.31 15.53 14.06
C GLU A 44 -12.28 17.05 14.28
N GLY A 45 -13.38 17.61 14.78
CA GLY A 45 -13.58 19.05 14.84
C GLY A 45 -13.54 19.66 13.43
N GLU A 46 -12.65 20.61 13.22
CA GLU A 46 -12.44 21.28 11.93
C GLU A 46 -11.39 20.61 11.05
N ARG A 47 -10.78 19.53 11.51
CA ARG A 47 -9.70 18.85 10.80
C ARG A 47 -10.20 17.63 10.05
N ARG A 48 -9.72 17.48 8.83
CA ARG A 48 -10.09 16.39 7.95
C ARG A 48 -8.89 15.76 7.27
N ALA A 49 -9.03 14.50 6.89
CA ALA A 49 -8.06 13.76 6.08
C ALA A 49 -8.77 12.77 5.18
N LEU A 50 -8.13 12.41 4.09
CA LEU A 50 -8.57 11.37 3.16
C LEU A 50 -7.52 10.26 3.08
N LEU A 51 -7.94 9.02 3.32
CA LEU A 51 -7.18 7.83 3.01
C LEU A 51 -7.85 7.09 1.84
N GLY A 52 -7.11 6.85 0.77
CA GLY A 52 -7.55 6.06 -0.38
C GLY A 52 -6.77 4.76 -0.49
N ALA A 53 -7.45 3.65 -0.79
CA ALA A 53 -6.84 2.34 -1.03
C ALA A 53 -7.27 1.81 -2.40
N ALA A 54 -6.31 1.53 -3.30
CA ALA A 54 -6.57 1.18 -4.70
C ALA A 54 -5.88 -0.13 -5.11
N ASP A 55 -6.57 -0.97 -5.88
CA ASP A 55 -5.98 -2.15 -6.52
C ASP A 55 -5.23 -1.78 -7.80
N LEU A 56 -4.10 -1.13 -7.62
CA LEU A 56 -3.22 -0.66 -8.68
C LEU A 56 -1.79 -1.14 -8.41
N CYS A 57 -0.98 -1.22 -9.46
CA CYS A 57 0.46 -1.46 -9.30
C CYS A 57 1.18 -0.25 -8.68
N GLY A 58 0.64 0.94 -8.80
CA GLY A 58 1.10 2.19 -8.22
C GLY A 58 0.43 3.36 -8.92
N PHE A 59 0.25 4.44 -8.22
CA PHE A 59 -0.18 5.70 -8.82
C PHE A 59 0.90 6.26 -9.75
N PRO A 60 0.56 7.16 -10.70
CA PRO A 60 1.58 7.88 -11.48
C PRO A 60 2.53 8.67 -10.57
N ASP A 61 3.75 8.87 -11.04
CA ASP A 61 4.79 9.67 -10.39
C ASP A 61 5.11 10.95 -11.19
N ASP A 62 4.13 11.41 -11.95
CA ASP A 62 4.18 12.58 -12.82
C ASP A 62 3.39 13.78 -12.25
N GLU A 63 3.35 14.87 -12.99
CA GLU A 63 2.69 16.12 -12.61
C GLU A 63 1.17 15.99 -12.40
N SER A 64 0.54 14.89 -12.77
CA SER A 64 -0.90 14.69 -12.58
C SER A 64 -1.28 14.40 -11.11
N MET A 65 -0.36 13.82 -10.33
CA MET A 65 -0.64 13.47 -8.92
C MET A 65 -0.86 14.68 -8.01
N PRO A 66 -0.02 15.72 -8.00
CA PRO A 66 -0.30 16.92 -7.21
C PRO A 66 -1.66 17.55 -7.53
N GLY A 67 -2.06 17.54 -8.81
CA GLY A 67 -3.37 18.02 -9.23
C GLY A 67 -4.52 17.18 -8.66
N LEU A 68 -4.41 15.87 -8.69
CA LEU A 68 -5.41 14.96 -8.09
C LEU A 68 -5.50 15.15 -6.57
N LEU A 69 -4.37 15.21 -5.86
CA LEU A 69 -4.36 15.41 -4.40
C LEU A 69 -5.00 16.76 -4.02
N ALA A 70 -4.73 17.83 -4.77
CA ALA A 70 -5.33 19.12 -4.55
C ALA A 70 -6.86 19.09 -4.76
N GLN A 71 -7.34 18.47 -5.83
CA GLN A 71 -8.76 18.33 -6.13
C GLN A 71 -9.49 17.49 -5.06
N LEU A 72 -8.90 16.38 -4.63
CA LEU A 72 -9.47 15.54 -3.57
C LEU A 72 -9.46 16.28 -2.21
N GLY A 73 -8.40 17.03 -1.92
CA GLY A 73 -8.34 17.86 -0.72
C GLY A 73 -9.44 18.92 -0.69
N GLU A 74 -9.71 19.58 -1.83
CA GLU A 74 -10.82 20.53 -1.98
C GLU A 74 -12.18 19.84 -1.75
N ALA A 75 -12.40 18.66 -2.37
CA ALA A 75 -13.65 17.91 -2.26
C ALA A 75 -13.99 17.55 -0.79
N VAL A 76 -12.99 17.17 0.01
CA VAL A 76 -13.21 16.80 1.43
C VAL A 76 -12.91 17.93 2.42
N GLY A 77 -12.48 19.10 1.96
CA GLY A 77 -12.18 20.25 2.81
C GLY A 77 -10.91 20.07 3.66
N CYS A 78 -9.86 19.47 3.11
CA CYS A 78 -8.56 19.32 3.78
C CYS A 78 -7.40 19.77 2.87
N PRO A 79 -6.21 20.11 3.43
CA PRO A 79 -5.04 20.37 2.61
C PRO A 79 -4.58 19.11 1.86
N PRO A 80 -3.92 19.23 0.69
CA PRO A 80 -3.37 18.09 -0.06
C PRO A 80 -2.46 17.19 0.78
N ASP A 81 -1.75 17.74 1.75
CA ASP A 81 -0.88 17.01 2.67
C ASP A 81 -1.65 16.03 3.59
N ASN A 82 -2.98 16.19 3.69
CA ASN A 82 -3.87 15.27 4.41
C ASN A 82 -4.54 14.24 3.49
N VAL A 83 -4.19 14.19 2.20
CA VAL A 83 -4.68 13.20 1.23
C VAL A 83 -3.63 12.13 1.02
N MET A 84 -3.94 10.87 1.34
CA MET A 84 -3.03 9.74 1.23
C MET A 84 -3.67 8.63 0.40
N LEU A 85 -3.16 8.38 -0.80
CA LEU A 85 -3.63 7.35 -1.72
C LEU A 85 -2.62 6.20 -1.79
N ASN A 86 -2.97 5.04 -1.25
CA ASN A 86 -2.11 3.86 -1.23
C ASN A 86 -2.53 2.86 -2.32
N ALA A 87 -1.57 2.37 -3.10
CA ALA A 87 -1.78 1.31 -4.06
C ALA A 87 -1.41 -0.05 -3.46
N SER A 88 -2.21 -1.08 -3.72
CA SER A 88 -1.93 -2.45 -3.27
C SER A 88 -0.66 -3.04 -3.90
N HIS A 89 -0.18 -2.46 -4.97
CA HIS A 89 0.90 -2.94 -5.82
C HIS A 89 0.60 -4.26 -6.54
N THR A 90 -0.68 -4.52 -6.85
CA THR A 90 -0.99 -5.70 -7.67
C THR A 90 -0.32 -5.63 -9.04
N HIS A 91 0.36 -6.71 -9.42
CA HIS A 91 0.91 -6.87 -10.78
C HIS A 91 -0.14 -7.41 -11.77
N GLY A 92 -1.37 -7.58 -11.33
CA GLY A 92 -2.54 -7.88 -12.15
C GLY A 92 -3.37 -6.65 -12.52
N GLY A 93 -2.85 -5.44 -12.31
CA GLY A 93 -3.55 -4.18 -12.60
C GLY A 93 -3.24 -3.58 -13.98
N PRO A 94 -4.06 -2.63 -14.45
CA PRO A 94 -3.84 -1.91 -15.70
C PRO A 94 -2.67 -0.92 -15.59
N SER A 95 -2.10 -0.55 -16.75
CA SER A 95 -1.23 0.61 -16.86
C SER A 95 -2.06 1.89 -16.74
N ILE A 96 -1.62 2.82 -15.89
CA ILE A 96 -2.30 4.10 -15.69
C ILE A 96 -1.73 5.10 -16.70
N ALA A 97 -2.34 5.15 -17.88
CA ALA A 97 -1.98 6.06 -18.94
C ALA A 97 -3.23 6.52 -19.69
N ASP A 98 -3.17 7.70 -20.30
CA ASP A 98 -4.16 8.25 -21.21
C ASP A 98 -5.61 8.10 -20.69
N ARG A 99 -6.46 7.48 -21.52
CA ARG A 99 -7.89 7.28 -21.26
C ARG A 99 -8.17 6.58 -19.93
N TYR A 100 -7.34 5.60 -19.50
CA TYR A 100 -7.59 4.92 -18.25
C TYR A 100 -7.27 5.82 -17.05
N ARG A 101 -6.23 6.64 -17.12
CA ARG A 101 -5.91 7.61 -16.07
C ARG A 101 -7.05 8.60 -15.85
N ASP A 102 -7.55 9.21 -16.92
CA ASP A 102 -8.59 10.22 -16.85
C ASP A 102 -9.88 9.64 -16.25
N TRP A 103 -10.29 8.46 -16.75
CA TRP A 103 -11.45 7.74 -16.22
C TRP A 103 -11.25 7.31 -14.75
N LEU A 104 -10.06 6.80 -14.39
CA LEU A 104 -9.74 6.40 -13.00
C LEU A 104 -9.86 7.59 -12.04
N TYR A 105 -9.33 8.75 -12.43
CA TYR A 105 -9.40 9.94 -11.58
C TYR A 105 -10.84 10.41 -11.37
N GLU A 106 -11.67 10.36 -12.42
CA GLU A 106 -13.12 10.60 -12.28
C GLU A 106 -13.77 9.62 -11.31
N GLN A 107 -13.47 8.31 -11.40
CA GLN A 107 -14.01 7.31 -10.47
C GLN A 107 -13.54 7.54 -9.02
N ILE A 108 -12.28 7.92 -8.82
CA ILE A 108 -11.74 8.25 -7.50
C ILE A 108 -12.49 9.46 -6.90
N ILE A 109 -12.67 10.53 -7.67
CA ILE A 109 -13.37 11.75 -7.23
C ILE A 109 -14.82 11.42 -6.85
N VAL A 110 -15.55 10.71 -7.71
CA VAL A 110 -16.94 10.30 -7.43
C VAL A 110 -17.02 9.45 -6.17
N THR A 111 -16.08 8.51 -5.98
CA THR A 111 -16.06 7.68 -4.78
C THR A 111 -15.77 8.50 -3.51
N VAL A 112 -14.89 9.49 -3.60
CA VAL A 112 -14.60 10.39 -2.46
C VAL A 112 -15.80 11.26 -2.13
N ASP A 113 -16.53 11.78 -3.12
CA ASP A 113 -17.78 12.50 -2.92
C ASP A 113 -18.84 11.61 -2.25
N GLU A 114 -18.96 10.34 -2.63
CA GLU A 114 -19.84 9.36 -1.98
C GLU A 114 -19.42 9.10 -0.54
N ALA A 115 -18.11 9.00 -0.26
CA ALA A 115 -17.60 8.86 1.10
C ALA A 115 -17.94 10.09 1.96
N GLU A 116 -17.75 11.30 1.42
CA GLU A 116 -18.13 12.55 2.09
C GLU A 116 -19.65 12.57 2.40
N ASN A 117 -20.49 12.16 1.46
CA ASN A 117 -21.94 12.10 1.66
C ASN A 117 -22.37 10.99 2.65
N SER A 118 -21.51 10.02 2.96
CA SER A 118 -21.79 8.92 3.90
C SER A 118 -21.33 9.18 5.34
N MET A 119 -20.85 10.39 5.66
CA MET A 119 -20.25 10.75 6.96
C MET A 119 -21.17 10.44 8.15
N CYS A 120 -20.66 9.67 9.11
CA CYS A 120 -21.35 9.32 10.34
C CYS A 120 -20.40 9.37 11.54
N GLU A 121 -20.98 9.46 12.75
CA GLU A 121 -20.25 9.34 14.00
C GLU A 121 -19.61 7.96 14.13
N GLY A 122 -18.44 7.89 14.80
CA GLY A 122 -17.81 6.64 15.12
C GLY A 122 -16.46 6.75 15.79
N THR A 123 -15.72 5.64 15.77
CA THR A 123 -14.42 5.50 16.41
C THR A 123 -13.46 4.77 15.47
N LEU A 124 -12.18 5.13 15.54
CA LEU A 124 -11.08 4.47 14.83
C LEU A 124 -10.25 3.66 15.81
N TRP A 125 -9.95 2.43 15.46
CA TRP A 125 -9.17 1.50 16.27
C TRP A 125 -7.97 0.98 15.48
N TYR A 126 -6.89 0.71 16.18
CA TYR A 126 -5.70 0.07 15.65
C TYR A 126 -5.47 -1.28 16.33
N GLY A 127 -5.07 -2.27 15.55
CA GLY A 127 -4.64 -3.58 16.04
C GLY A 127 -3.44 -4.09 15.26
N GLU A 128 -2.63 -4.89 15.91
CA GLU A 128 -1.45 -5.51 15.29
C GLU A 128 -1.35 -6.98 15.68
N GLY A 129 -0.92 -7.80 14.75
CA GLY A 129 -0.63 -9.20 14.93
C GLY A 129 0.46 -9.66 13.95
N LYS A 130 0.63 -10.96 13.85
CA LYS A 130 1.62 -11.58 12.96
C LYS A 130 0.94 -12.22 11.76
N THR A 131 1.61 -12.16 10.61
CA THR A 131 1.26 -12.89 9.41
C THR A 131 2.44 -13.73 8.93
N ARG A 132 2.13 -14.88 8.35
CA ARG A 132 3.14 -15.74 7.71
C ARG A 132 3.19 -15.54 6.19
N LEU A 133 2.46 -14.56 5.67
CA LEU A 133 2.37 -14.33 4.23
C LEU A 133 3.72 -14.02 3.58
N PRO A 134 4.54 -13.05 4.07
CA PRO A 134 5.74 -12.63 3.36
C PRO A 134 6.87 -13.64 3.50
N MET A 135 7.57 -13.87 2.39
CA MET A 135 8.87 -14.55 2.33
C MET A 135 9.82 -13.65 1.54
N ASN A 136 11.02 -13.43 2.08
CA ASN A 136 12.03 -12.61 1.40
C ASN A 136 12.40 -13.26 0.04
N ARG A 137 12.66 -12.40 -0.97
CA ARG A 137 12.97 -12.86 -2.33
C ARG A 137 14.42 -12.62 -2.75
N ARG A 138 15.25 -12.12 -1.84
CA ARG A 138 16.64 -11.73 -2.09
C ARG A 138 17.60 -12.77 -1.53
N LEU A 139 17.76 -13.87 -2.27
CA LEU A 139 18.65 -14.98 -1.89
C LEU A 139 20.07 -14.72 -2.42
N GLU A 140 21.06 -14.79 -1.53
CA GLU A 140 22.46 -14.77 -1.96
C GLU A 140 22.87 -16.15 -2.47
N ARG A 141 23.40 -16.20 -3.68
CA ARG A 141 23.88 -17.40 -4.35
C ARG A 141 25.16 -17.08 -5.11
N ASN A 142 26.27 -17.74 -4.75
CA ASN A 142 27.58 -17.51 -5.37
C ASN A 142 28.04 -16.05 -5.36
N GLY A 143 27.79 -15.33 -4.26
CA GLY A 143 28.19 -13.94 -4.11
C GLY A 143 27.31 -12.93 -4.86
N GLN A 144 26.16 -13.36 -5.38
CA GLN A 144 25.19 -12.51 -6.04
C GLN A 144 23.79 -12.67 -5.43
N VAL A 145 23.06 -11.59 -5.32
CA VAL A 145 21.66 -11.63 -4.91
C VAL A 145 20.78 -11.94 -6.11
N VAL A 146 20.04 -13.02 -6.01
CA VAL A 146 19.09 -13.49 -7.03
C VAL A 146 17.66 -13.44 -6.49
N ASN A 147 16.68 -13.28 -7.38
CA ASN A 147 15.26 -13.33 -7.03
C ASN A 147 14.81 -14.79 -6.86
N ALA A 148 14.94 -15.32 -5.65
CA ALA A 148 14.58 -16.68 -5.28
C ALA A 148 14.06 -16.72 -3.83
N PRO A 149 13.29 -17.77 -3.42
CA PRO A 149 12.83 -17.93 -2.04
C PRO A 149 13.99 -17.90 -1.04
N ASN A 150 13.91 -17.00 -0.07
CA ASN A 150 14.88 -16.86 1.02
C ASN A 150 14.16 -16.88 2.38
N PRO A 151 13.92 -18.07 2.96
CA PRO A 151 13.19 -18.19 4.22
C PRO A 151 13.90 -17.57 5.42
N GLU A 152 15.22 -17.36 5.34
CA GLU A 152 16.04 -16.74 6.40
C GLU A 152 16.18 -15.22 6.20
N GLY A 153 15.70 -14.69 5.07
CA GLY A 153 15.77 -13.25 4.79
C GLY A 153 14.80 -12.43 5.64
N GLN A 154 15.19 -11.18 5.89
CA GLN A 154 14.37 -10.27 6.68
C GLN A 154 13.06 -9.95 5.96
N VAL A 155 11.94 -9.95 6.71
CA VAL A 155 10.62 -9.49 6.28
C VAL A 155 9.95 -8.67 7.37
N ASP A 156 8.95 -7.88 7.01
CA ASP A 156 7.98 -7.33 7.97
C ASP A 156 6.80 -8.32 8.05
N ASP A 157 6.78 -9.09 9.13
CA ASP A 157 5.77 -10.11 9.39
C ASP A 157 4.56 -9.59 10.17
N ARG A 158 4.40 -8.27 10.27
CA ARG A 158 3.25 -7.66 10.95
C ARG A 158 2.06 -7.57 10.01
N MET A 159 0.91 -7.94 10.54
CA MET A 159 -0.40 -7.54 10.03
C MET A 159 -0.92 -6.43 10.94
N GLN A 160 -1.22 -5.27 10.36
CA GLN A 160 -1.74 -4.12 11.08
C GLN A 160 -3.14 -3.79 10.56
N LEU A 161 -4.06 -3.47 11.47
CA LEU A 161 -5.45 -3.18 11.14
C LEU A 161 -5.84 -1.76 11.54
N LEU A 162 -6.59 -1.10 10.66
CA LEU A 162 -7.41 0.07 10.96
C LEU A 162 -8.87 -0.37 10.99
N VAL A 163 -9.55 -0.19 12.12
CA VAL A 163 -10.93 -0.68 12.31
C VAL A 163 -11.85 0.49 12.63
N PHE A 164 -12.84 0.69 11.77
CA PHE A 164 -13.86 1.73 11.92
C PHE A 164 -15.10 1.14 12.56
N ARG A 165 -15.58 1.75 13.65
CA ARG A 165 -16.78 1.30 14.34
C ARG A 165 -17.81 2.42 14.43
N LYS A 166 -19.05 2.09 14.12
CA LYS A 166 -20.23 2.95 14.33
C LYS A 166 -20.56 3.07 15.81
N PRO A 167 -21.37 4.06 16.21
CA PRO A 167 -21.94 4.09 17.55
C PRO A 167 -22.62 2.75 17.90
N GLY A 168 -22.40 2.27 19.12
CA GLY A 168 -22.83 0.93 19.52
C GLY A 168 -21.85 -0.21 19.21
N GLY A 169 -20.70 0.10 18.60
CA GLY A 169 -19.56 -0.82 18.45
C GLY A 169 -19.57 -1.70 17.20
N ALA A 170 -20.61 -1.59 16.35
CA ALA A 170 -20.67 -2.33 15.08
C ALA A 170 -19.50 -1.92 14.16
N VAL A 171 -18.78 -2.90 13.62
CA VAL A 171 -17.70 -2.68 12.67
C VAL A 171 -18.28 -2.19 11.33
N ALA A 172 -17.77 -1.08 10.82
CA ALA A 172 -18.15 -0.50 9.53
C ALA A 172 -17.12 -0.82 8.44
N ALA A 173 -15.83 -0.77 8.78
CA ALA A 173 -14.76 -1.10 7.85
C ALA A 173 -13.54 -1.69 8.57
N VAL A 174 -12.76 -2.49 7.84
CA VAL A 174 -11.48 -3.03 8.29
C VAL A 174 -10.45 -2.85 7.18
N GLY A 175 -9.44 -2.02 7.45
CA GLY A 175 -8.24 -1.91 6.64
C GLY A 175 -7.18 -2.87 7.12
N MET A 176 -6.62 -3.69 6.23
CA MET A 176 -5.51 -4.59 6.52
C MET A 176 -4.26 -4.11 5.81
N LYS A 177 -3.19 -3.87 6.57
CA LYS A 177 -1.84 -3.62 6.03
C LYS A 177 -0.97 -4.84 6.23
N VAL A 178 -0.33 -5.29 5.15
CA VAL A 178 0.78 -6.24 5.17
C VAL A 178 1.89 -5.77 4.23
N SER A 179 3.09 -6.31 4.38
CA SER A 179 4.30 -5.92 3.61
C SER A 179 4.73 -7.07 2.70
N CYS A 180 4.04 -7.21 1.55
CA CYS A 180 4.27 -8.33 0.63
C CYS A 180 3.75 -8.00 -0.78
N HIS A 181 4.54 -8.24 -1.83
CA HIS A 181 4.09 -8.04 -3.22
C HIS A 181 2.88 -8.91 -3.57
N PRO A 182 1.80 -8.34 -4.13
CA PRO A 182 0.69 -9.10 -4.71
C PRO A 182 1.06 -9.63 -6.12
N VAL A 183 1.83 -10.71 -6.12
CA VAL A 183 2.38 -11.36 -7.32
C VAL A 183 2.17 -12.89 -7.29
N ALA A 184 1.17 -13.36 -6.55
CA ALA A 184 0.92 -14.79 -6.41
C ALA A 184 0.57 -15.45 -7.73
N THR A 185 -0.14 -14.77 -8.61
CA THR A 185 -0.55 -15.29 -9.93
C THR A 185 0.53 -15.18 -11.02
N GLY A 186 1.67 -14.52 -10.73
CA GLY A 186 2.77 -14.35 -11.68
C GLY A 186 2.41 -13.47 -12.89
N ALA A 187 3.23 -13.57 -13.94
CA ALA A 187 3.03 -12.80 -15.19
C ALA A 187 1.96 -13.50 -16.05
N GLN A 188 0.71 -13.16 -15.85
CA GLN A 188 -0.47 -13.65 -16.56
C GLN A 188 -1.27 -12.45 -17.13
N HIS A 189 -2.32 -12.68 -17.91
CA HIS A 189 -3.02 -11.65 -18.69
C HIS A 189 -4.46 -11.39 -18.25
N LEU A 190 -4.85 -11.80 -17.03
CA LEU A 190 -6.15 -11.43 -16.44
C LEU A 190 -5.97 -10.29 -15.43
N LEU A 191 -6.87 -9.33 -15.42
CA LEU A 191 -6.93 -8.34 -14.35
C LEU A 191 -7.31 -9.03 -13.04
N THR A 192 -6.56 -8.71 -11.97
CA THR A 192 -6.78 -9.28 -10.64
C THR A 192 -6.16 -8.39 -9.57
N ALA A 193 -6.83 -8.26 -8.44
CA ALA A 193 -6.27 -7.67 -7.24
C ALA A 193 -5.30 -8.61 -6.52
N ASP A 194 -5.10 -9.86 -7.02
CA ASP A 194 -4.27 -10.89 -6.43
C ASP A 194 -4.75 -11.26 -5.00
N TYR A 195 -3.87 -11.61 -4.07
CA TYR A 195 -4.27 -12.01 -2.71
C TYR A 195 -5.01 -10.90 -1.91
N PRO A 196 -4.81 -9.58 -2.11
CA PRO A 196 -5.67 -8.56 -1.51
C PRO A 196 -7.14 -8.72 -1.86
N GLY A 197 -7.44 -9.00 -3.14
CA GLY A 197 -8.81 -9.30 -3.60
C GLY A 197 -9.36 -10.57 -2.96
N ALA A 198 -8.55 -11.63 -2.90
CA ALA A 198 -8.94 -12.89 -2.27
C ALA A 198 -9.27 -12.73 -0.78
N TRP A 199 -8.47 -11.94 -0.04
CA TRP A 199 -8.75 -11.62 1.36
C TRP A 199 -10.07 -10.83 1.51
N ARG A 200 -10.29 -9.78 0.69
CA ARG A 200 -11.55 -9.02 0.74
C ARG A 200 -12.76 -9.91 0.46
N ALA A 201 -12.66 -10.81 -0.52
CA ALA A 201 -13.72 -11.76 -0.83
C ALA A 201 -14.01 -12.72 0.33
N ALA A 202 -12.98 -13.28 0.97
CA ALA A 202 -13.11 -14.13 2.15
C ALA A 202 -13.71 -13.37 3.33
N PHE A 203 -13.27 -12.12 3.56
CA PHE A 203 -13.78 -11.25 4.61
C PHE A 203 -15.27 -10.93 4.40
N SER A 204 -15.65 -10.49 3.21
CA SER A 204 -17.05 -10.16 2.88
C SER A 204 -17.98 -11.38 2.97
N LYS A 205 -17.49 -12.58 2.62
CA LYS A 205 -18.22 -13.83 2.79
C LYS A 205 -18.49 -14.14 4.26
N GLY A 206 -17.53 -13.82 5.16
CA GLY A 206 -17.64 -14.07 6.60
C GLY A 206 -18.49 -13.04 7.36
N PHE A 207 -18.38 -11.75 6.99
CA PHE A 207 -19.02 -10.63 7.70
C PHE A 207 -20.21 -10.02 6.97
N GLY A 208 -20.47 -10.41 5.73
CA GLY A 208 -21.49 -9.78 4.87
C GLY A 208 -21.01 -8.45 4.26
N SER A 209 -21.80 -7.94 3.31
CA SER A 209 -21.49 -6.70 2.57
C SER A 209 -21.60 -5.41 3.40
N GLN A 210 -22.00 -5.51 4.67
CA GLN A 210 -22.17 -4.36 5.57
C GLN A 210 -20.84 -3.87 6.17
N VAL A 211 -19.78 -4.67 6.13
CA VAL A 211 -18.44 -4.32 6.62
C VAL A 211 -17.52 -4.20 5.42
N LEU A 212 -16.96 -3.03 5.21
CA LEU A 212 -16.09 -2.72 4.07
C LEU A 212 -14.63 -3.15 4.35
N PRO A 213 -14.09 -4.20 3.70
CA PRO A 213 -12.68 -4.52 3.78
C PRO A 213 -11.88 -3.72 2.76
N PHE A 214 -10.73 -3.18 3.14
CA PHE A 214 -9.78 -2.52 2.24
C PHE A 214 -8.33 -2.90 2.57
N PHE A 215 -7.48 -2.89 1.57
CA PHE A 215 -6.09 -3.33 1.68
C PHE A 215 -5.12 -2.16 1.58
N LEU A 216 -4.08 -2.19 2.42
CA LEU A 216 -2.98 -1.24 2.43
C LEU A 216 -1.65 -1.97 2.27
N GLN A 217 -0.77 -1.47 1.41
CA GLN A 217 0.54 -2.06 1.15
C GLN A 217 1.63 -1.38 1.96
N GLY A 218 2.42 -2.18 2.67
CA GLY A 218 3.56 -1.70 3.43
C GLY A 218 4.89 -1.77 2.67
N ALA A 219 6.01 -1.85 3.42
CA ALA A 219 7.36 -2.03 2.88
C ALA A 219 7.60 -3.50 2.48
N GLY A 220 7.05 -3.91 1.34
CA GLY A 220 7.06 -5.29 0.86
C GLY A 220 7.86 -5.50 -0.41
N ALA A 221 8.73 -4.57 -0.82
CA ALA A 221 9.45 -4.61 -2.09
C ALA A 221 10.36 -5.84 -2.26
N ASP A 222 10.87 -6.36 -1.17
CA ASP A 222 11.75 -7.54 -1.11
C ASP A 222 11.05 -8.84 -0.67
N ALA A 223 9.71 -8.86 -0.64
CA ALA A 223 8.94 -10.02 -0.21
C ALA A 223 7.90 -10.47 -1.24
N ARG A 224 7.68 -11.79 -1.32
CA ARG A 224 6.59 -12.45 -2.06
C ARG A 224 5.76 -13.33 -1.13
N PRO A 225 4.52 -13.69 -1.50
CA PRO A 225 3.76 -14.68 -0.74
C PRO A 225 4.51 -16.00 -0.64
N ARG A 226 4.70 -16.54 0.59
CA ARG A 226 5.38 -17.83 0.78
C ARG A 226 4.73 -18.98 0.00
N HIS A 227 3.45 -18.85 -0.33
CA HIS A 227 2.65 -19.82 -1.08
C HIS A 227 3.14 -20.07 -2.51
N VAL A 228 3.90 -19.11 -3.07
CA VAL A 228 4.52 -19.26 -4.40
C VAL A 228 5.94 -19.79 -4.36
N ALA A 229 6.50 -20.08 -3.18
CA ALA A 229 7.79 -20.73 -3.07
C ALA A 229 7.67 -22.23 -3.43
N ASP A 230 8.56 -22.69 -4.32
CA ASP A 230 8.66 -24.08 -4.75
C ASP A 230 10.15 -24.46 -4.79
N GLY A 231 10.65 -24.97 -3.66
CA GLY A 231 12.07 -25.20 -3.45
C GLY A 231 12.88 -23.90 -3.58
N ASP A 232 13.75 -23.86 -4.57
CA ASP A 232 14.64 -22.74 -4.87
C ASP A 232 14.08 -21.77 -5.95
N ARG A 233 12.81 -21.89 -6.31
CA ARG A 233 12.14 -21.14 -7.37
C ARG A 233 10.81 -20.57 -6.92
N TRP A 234 10.33 -19.59 -7.67
CA TRP A 234 8.97 -19.08 -7.56
C TRP A 234 8.08 -19.76 -8.61
N ARG A 235 6.91 -20.24 -8.20
CA ARG A 235 5.84 -20.70 -9.09
C ARG A 235 4.73 -19.63 -9.17
N ALA A 236 3.95 -19.66 -10.23
CA ALA A 236 2.67 -18.92 -10.27
C ALA A 236 1.57 -19.80 -9.68
N MET A 237 0.69 -19.21 -8.90
CA MET A 237 -0.56 -19.82 -8.46
C MET A 237 -1.63 -19.67 -9.56
N LYS A 238 -2.53 -20.64 -9.67
CA LYS A 238 -3.78 -20.43 -10.41
C LYS A 238 -4.68 -19.48 -9.63
N HIS A 239 -5.48 -18.68 -10.30
CA HIS A 239 -6.39 -17.75 -9.64
C HIS A 239 -7.29 -18.45 -8.60
N ALA A 240 -7.79 -19.65 -8.92
CA ALA A 240 -8.59 -20.45 -7.98
C ALA A 240 -7.83 -20.87 -6.71
N GLU A 241 -6.49 -20.79 -6.68
CA GLU A 241 -5.70 -21.10 -5.48
C GLU A 241 -5.57 -19.90 -4.54
N LEU A 242 -5.87 -18.68 -5.00
CA LEU A 242 -5.75 -17.45 -4.19
C LEU A 242 -6.62 -17.49 -2.93
N PHE A 243 -7.75 -18.25 -2.95
CA PHE A 243 -8.61 -18.37 -1.79
C PHE A 243 -7.85 -18.93 -0.57
N THR A 244 -6.84 -19.77 -0.76
CA THR A 244 -6.05 -20.32 0.36
C THR A 244 -5.29 -19.22 1.09
N ILE A 245 -4.78 -18.22 0.37
CA ILE A 245 -4.16 -17.04 0.97
C ILE A 245 -5.23 -16.16 1.63
N GLY A 246 -6.36 -15.95 0.95
CA GLY A 246 -7.48 -15.16 1.45
C GLY A 246 -8.02 -15.69 2.77
N ASP A 247 -8.24 -17.00 2.89
CA ASP A 247 -8.73 -17.65 4.10
C ASP A 247 -7.70 -17.60 5.25
N GLU A 248 -6.40 -17.79 4.95
CA GLU A 248 -5.33 -17.63 5.96
C GLU A 248 -5.29 -16.21 6.51
N LEU A 249 -5.28 -15.19 5.63
CA LEU A 249 -5.28 -13.79 6.03
C LEU A 249 -6.56 -13.41 6.79
N LEU A 250 -7.71 -13.98 6.44
CA LEU A 250 -8.95 -13.80 7.19
C LEU A 250 -8.81 -14.36 8.61
N ALA A 251 -8.25 -15.55 8.78
CA ALA A 251 -8.06 -16.16 10.12
C ALA A 251 -7.10 -15.30 10.97
N GLU A 252 -6.01 -14.79 10.39
CA GLU A 252 -5.06 -13.89 11.06
C GLU A 252 -5.74 -12.54 11.41
N THR A 253 -6.56 -11.98 10.52
CA THR A 253 -7.36 -10.77 10.77
C THR A 253 -8.32 -10.97 11.94
N LEU A 254 -9.04 -12.11 11.98
CA LEU A 254 -9.96 -12.45 13.06
C LEU A 254 -9.25 -12.56 14.40
N ALA A 255 -8.06 -13.15 14.44
CA ALA A 255 -7.27 -13.26 15.67
C ALA A 255 -6.94 -11.88 16.26
N ILE A 256 -6.67 -10.87 15.41
CA ILE A 256 -6.44 -9.48 15.86
C ILE A 256 -7.76 -8.85 16.33
N LEU A 257 -8.84 -8.97 15.54
CA LEU A 257 -10.15 -8.35 15.83
C LEU A 257 -10.77 -8.85 17.12
N THR A 258 -10.54 -10.12 17.49
CA THR A 258 -11.06 -10.77 18.71
C THR A 258 -10.05 -10.79 19.85
N GLY A 259 -8.80 -10.41 19.59
CA GLY A 259 -7.74 -10.34 20.59
C GLY A 259 -7.83 -9.10 21.49
N THR A 260 -6.97 -9.05 22.50
CA THR A 260 -6.93 -7.95 23.49
C THR A 260 -6.07 -6.76 23.04
N GLY A 261 -5.38 -6.87 21.88
CA GLY A 261 -4.45 -5.84 21.39
C GLY A 261 -5.10 -4.73 20.59
N LEU A 262 -6.42 -4.80 20.32
CA LEU A 262 -7.14 -3.77 19.59
C LEU A 262 -7.37 -2.56 20.50
N ARG A 263 -6.86 -1.38 20.12
CA ARG A 263 -6.96 -0.14 20.90
C ARG A 263 -7.59 0.98 20.09
N GLN A 264 -8.38 1.82 20.75
CA GLN A 264 -8.95 3.01 20.13
C GLN A 264 -7.87 4.09 19.94
N LEU A 265 -7.87 4.74 18.77
CA LEU A 265 -7.12 5.96 18.51
C LEU A 265 -8.01 7.14 18.89
N GLU A 266 -7.76 7.71 20.06
CA GLU A 266 -8.52 8.83 20.61
C GLU A 266 -7.87 10.16 20.25
N HIS A 267 -8.65 11.26 20.35
CA HIS A 267 -8.16 12.63 20.15
C HIS A 267 -7.42 12.83 18.84
N LEU A 268 -8.10 12.53 17.72
CA LEU A 268 -7.48 12.65 16.40
C LEU A 268 -7.04 14.11 16.12
N THR A 269 -5.87 14.24 15.54
CA THR A 269 -5.31 15.56 15.18
C THR A 269 -5.30 15.78 13.66
N LEU A 270 -5.33 14.72 12.86
CA LEU A 270 -5.40 14.70 11.40
C LEU A 270 -4.48 15.77 10.77
N ASN A 271 -3.20 15.66 11.04
CA ASN A 271 -2.21 16.65 10.61
C ASN A 271 -1.18 16.00 9.68
N GLY A 272 -1.26 16.31 8.39
CA GLY A 272 -0.38 15.82 7.35
C GLY A 272 0.75 16.79 7.00
N LYS A 273 1.85 16.23 6.53
CA LYS A 273 2.95 16.95 5.91
C LYS A 273 3.61 16.07 4.84
N ILE A 274 3.88 16.65 3.68
CA ILE A 274 4.65 16.03 2.61
C ILE A 274 6.00 16.72 2.53
N ASN A 275 7.10 15.94 2.63
CA ASN A 275 8.45 16.43 2.50
C ASN A 275 9.12 15.78 1.28
N ALA A 276 9.75 16.58 0.43
CA ALA A 276 10.59 16.10 -0.67
C ALA A 276 11.93 15.59 -0.15
N VAL A 277 12.39 14.47 -0.70
CA VAL A 277 13.66 13.82 -0.40
C VAL A 277 14.45 13.65 -1.69
N ASN A 278 15.48 14.45 -1.89
CA ASN A 278 16.41 14.29 -2.99
C ASN A 278 17.40 13.16 -2.68
N ALA A 279 17.17 11.99 -3.25
CA ALA A 279 17.99 10.80 -3.07
C ALA A 279 19.12 10.78 -4.09
N PRO A 280 20.38 11.00 -3.70
CA PRO A 280 21.52 11.01 -4.63
C PRO A 280 21.81 9.59 -5.13
N ARG A 281 22.29 9.50 -6.38
CA ARG A 281 22.66 8.22 -7.00
C ARG A 281 23.91 8.34 -7.86
N GLU A 282 24.59 7.22 -8.06
CA GLU A 282 25.65 7.12 -9.05
C GLU A 282 25.03 7.09 -10.46
N VAL A 283 25.46 8.00 -11.32
CA VAL A 283 24.95 8.10 -12.71
C VAL A 283 26.06 7.98 -13.72
N GLU A 284 25.73 7.45 -14.88
CA GLU A 284 26.48 7.62 -16.11
C GLU A 284 26.14 9.00 -16.71
N GLU A 285 27.03 9.54 -17.54
CA GLU A 285 26.84 10.87 -18.16
C GLU A 285 25.43 11.05 -18.75
N GLU A 286 24.80 12.21 -18.51
CA GLU A 286 23.48 12.65 -18.98
C GLU A 286 22.24 12.16 -18.20
N ALA A 287 22.37 11.31 -17.17
CA ALA A 287 21.23 10.96 -16.32
C ALA A 287 21.12 11.92 -15.11
N PRO A 288 19.94 12.17 -14.55
CA PRO A 288 19.80 12.91 -13.29
C PRO A 288 20.60 12.26 -12.17
N ASP A 289 21.37 13.02 -11.40
CA ASP A 289 22.19 12.54 -10.29
C ASP A 289 21.42 12.29 -8.99
N HIS A 290 20.11 12.49 -9.02
CA HIS A 290 19.21 12.23 -7.91
C HIS A 290 17.82 11.78 -8.41
N VAL A 291 17.07 11.19 -7.50
CA VAL A 291 15.62 10.98 -7.63
C VAL A 291 14.95 11.72 -6.48
N GLU A 292 13.97 12.56 -6.80
CA GLU A 292 13.13 13.18 -5.79
C GLU A 292 12.02 12.22 -5.39
N PHE A 293 12.01 11.81 -4.12
CA PHE A 293 10.92 11.08 -3.49
C PHE A 293 10.11 12.01 -2.59
N HIS A 294 8.90 11.57 -2.24
CA HIS A 294 8.07 12.24 -1.26
C HIS A 294 7.80 11.32 -0.08
N VAL A 295 8.00 11.85 1.11
CA VAL A 295 7.64 11.22 2.38
C VAL A 295 6.48 12.00 2.97
N GLN A 296 5.34 11.37 3.10
CA GLN A 296 4.16 11.94 3.73
C GLN A 296 4.03 11.37 5.14
N THR A 297 3.87 12.26 6.14
CA THR A 297 3.52 11.86 7.50
C THR A 297 2.14 12.43 7.81
N LEU A 298 1.16 11.56 8.06
CA LEU A 298 -0.18 11.94 8.52
C LEU A 298 -0.37 11.49 9.97
N TRP A 299 -0.21 12.41 10.90
CA TRP A 299 -0.50 12.17 12.31
C TRP A 299 -2.01 12.01 12.51
N LEU A 300 -2.45 10.78 12.84
CA LEU A 300 -3.84 10.54 13.21
C LEU A 300 -4.13 11.09 14.60
N ASN A 301 -3.18 10.96 15.53
CA ASN A 301 -3.20 11.61 16.85
C ASN A 301 -1.76 11.88 17.32
N SER A 302 -1.58 12.29 18.59
CA SER A 302 -0.24 12.57 19.15
C SER A 302 0.69 11.36 19.22
N GLU A 303 0.16 10.14 19.15
CA GLU A 303 0.89 8.88 19.41
C GLU A 303 0.97 7.95 18.20
N PHE A 304 0.22 8.23 17.10
CA PHE A 304 0.14 7.34 15.96
C PHE A 304 0.10 8.09 14.64
N ALA A 305 0.97 7.70 13.71
CA ALA A 305 1.04 8.25 12.36
C ALA A 305 0.87 7.18 11.27
N LEU A 306 0.32 7.59 10.12
CA LEU A 306 0.53 6.91 8.86
C LEU A 306 1.73 7.58 8.17
N ILE A 307 2.66 6.77 7.66
CA ILE A 307 3.82 7.26 6.90
C ILE A 307 3.71 6.72 5.48
N GLY A 308 3.52 7.60 4.51
CA GLY A 308 3.42 7.26 3.08
C GLY A 308 4.73 7.51 2.34
N LEU A 309 5.13 6.58 1.47
CA LEU A 309 6.29 6.71 0.59
C LEU A 309 5.86 6.51 -0.85
N ASP A 310 6.21 7.41 -1.75
CA ASP A 310 6.01 7.27 -3.22
C ASP A 310 7.05 6.35 -3.87
N ALA A 311 7.41 5.30 -3.18
CA ALA A 311 8.48 4.36 -3.49
C ALA A 311 8.04 2.91 -3.34
N GLU A 312 8.88 1.98 -3.82
CA GLU A 312 8.87 0.55 -3.48
C GLU A 312 9.87 0.29 -2.35
N PRO A 313 9.50 0.48 -1.06
CA PRO A 313 10.45 0.35 0.04
C PRO A 313 10.75 -1.11 0.36
N LEU A 314 12.03 -1.44 0.54
CA LEU A 314 12.47 -2.70 1.11
C LEU A 314 12.21 -2.71 2.62
N CYS A 315 12.09 -3.90 3.19
CA CYS A 315 11.77 -4.11 4.61
C CYS A 315 12.71 -3.35 5.56
N GLY A 316 14.02 -3.36 5.32
CA GLY A 316 15.02 -2.70 6.17
C GLY A 316 14.85 -1.19 6.19
N LEU A 317 14.66 -0.57 5.01
CA LEU A 317 14.38 0.86 4.91
C LEU A 317 13.07 1.20 5.64
N GLY A 318 12.00 0.44 5.38
CA GLY A 318 10.70 0.67 6.02
C GLY A 318 10.78 0.66 7.55
N LYS A 319 11.49 -0.30 8.14
CA LYS A 319 11.71 -0.39 9.60
C LYS A 319 12.47 0.83 10.15
N THR A 320 13.50 1.31 9.45
CA THR A 320 14.25 2.49 9.86
C THR A 320 13.37 3.74 9.82
N VAL A 321 12.57 3.90 8.79
CA VAL A 321 11.65 5.05 8.64
C VAL A 321 10.55 5.04 9.71
N GLU A 322 9.93 3.89 9.98
CA GLU A 322 8.96 3.78 11.08
C GLU A 322 9.58 4.10 12.46
N ALA A 323 10.81 3.64 12.68
CA ALA A 323 11.52 3.89 13.95
C ALA A 323 11.83 5.37 14.21
N ALA A 324 11.78 6.23 13.18
CA ALA A 324 12.06 7.66 13.33
C ALA A 324 11.03 8.37 14.24
N VAL A 325 9.82 7.86 14.37
CA VAL A 325 8.80 8.44 15.27
C VAL A 325 8.83 7.89 16.70
N ALA A 326 9.71 6.92 17.00
CA ALA A 326 9.76 6.31 18.32
C ALA A 326 9.93 7.37 19.46
N PRO A 327 9.30 7.18 20.64
CA PRO A 327 8.53 5.99 21.08
C PRO A 327 7.08 5.92 20.57
N LYS A 328 6.62 6.89 19.76
CA LYS A 328 5.32 6.84 19.13
C LYS A 328 5.27 5.71 18.11
N GLN A 329 4.08 5.37 17.65
CA GLN A 329 3.88 4.29 16.69
C GLN A 329 3.53 4.82 15.30
N ALA A 330 3.87 4.05 14.28
CA ALA A 330 3.46 4.34 12.92
C ALA A 330 3.01 3.08 12.17
N MET A 331 2.27 3.30 11.10
CA MET A 331 1.99 2.33 10.04
C MET A 331 2.62 2.88 8.76
N LEU A 332 3.66 2.22 8.26
CA LEU A 332 4.31 2.63 7.03
C LEU A 332 3.61 2.02 5.83
N LEU A 333 3.32 2.86 4.86
CA LEU A 333 2.68 2.54 3.58
C LEU A 333 3.65 2.89 2.43
N GLY A 334 4.10 1.89 1.70
CA GLY A 334 4.77 2.09 0.42
C GLY A 334 3.76 2.47 -0.68
N TYR A 335 4.22 2.73 -1.89
CA TYR A 335 3.33 2.91 -3.06
C TYR A 335 2.25 3.97 -2.84
N THR A 336 2.58 5.01 -2.08
CA THR A 336 1.64 6.05 -1.64
C THR A 336 1.86 7.33 -2.42
N ASN A 337 0.79 7.84 -3.05
CA ASN A 337 0.79 9.06 -3.88
C ASN A 337 1.81 9.02 -5.04
N GLY A 338 2.23 7.82 -5.46
CA GLY A 338 3.22 7.58 -6.50
C GLY A 338 3.90 6.21 -6.37
N CYS A 339 4.79 5.88 -7.31
CA CYS A 339 5.60 4.66 -7.29
C CYS A 339 6.84 4.87 -8.16
N ARG A 340 7.84 5.63 -7.66
CA ARG A 340 8.99 6.13 -8.44
C ARG A 340 10.04 5.06 -8.70
N ALA A 341 10.54 4.43 -7.64
CA ALA A 341 11.62 3.44 -7.72
C ALA A 341 11.66 2.54 -6.49
N TYR A 342 12.42 1.46 -6.59
CA TYR A 342 12.83 0.69 -5.41
C TYR A 342 13.64 1.56 -4.45
N ALA A 343 13.34 1.44 -3.16
CA ALA A 343 14.07 2.16 -2.10
C ALA A 343 14.73 1.13 -1.16
N PRO A 344 15.97 0.69 -1.48
CA PRO A 344 16.77 -0.19 -0.62
C PRO A 344 17.43 0.59 0.52
N ASP A 345 17.68 -0.07 1.65
CA ASP A 345 18.58 0.44 2.67
C ASP A 345 20.06 0.22 2.31
N THR A 346 20.95 0.83 3.08
CA THR A 346 22.42 0.73 2.88
C THR A 346 22.94 -0.71 2.91
N HIS A 347 22.32 -1.58 3.71
CA HIS A 347 22.71 -2.99 3.77
C HIS A 347 22.41 -3.70 2.45
N GLU A 348 21.21 -3.54 1.94
CA GLU A 348 20.77 -4.18 0.69
C GLU A 348 21.47 -3.57 -0.54
N MET A 349 21.81 -2.26 -0.52
CA MET A 349 22.64 -1.64 -1.57
C MET A 349 24.00 -2.32 -1.71
N LYS A 350 24.67 -2.63 -0.60
CA LYS A 350 25.98 -3.32 -0.60
C LYS A 350 25.88 -4.75 -1.14
N ARG A 351 24.76 -5.42 -0.96
CA ARG A 351 24.53 -6.78 -1.46
C ARG A 351 24.21 -6.81 -2.95
N GLY A 352 23.74 -5.67 -3.52
CA GLY A 352 23.34 -5.59 -4.91
C GLY A 352 22.04 -6.33 -5.23
N GLY A 353 21.82 -6.68 -6.49
CA GLY A 353 20.63 -7.37 -6.98
C GLY A 353 19.63 -6.44 -7.64
N TYR A 354 18.49 -6.99 -8.06
CA TYR A 354 17.49 -6.29 -8.89
C TYR A 354 16.97 -4.98 -8.27
N GLU A 355 16.64 -5.01 -6.97
CA GLU A 355 16.03 -3.88 -6.28
C GLU A 355 17.00 -2.73 -6.00
N THR A 356 18.30 -2.91 -6.28
CA THR A 356 19.32 -1.86 -6.12
C THR A 356 19.67 -1.16 -7.44
N GLY A 357 18.94 -1.46 -8.52
CA GLY A 357 19.18 -0.91 -9.86
C GLY A 357 19.09 0.63 -9.97
N GLY A 358 18.47 1.30 -8.98
CA GLY A 358 18.45 2.76 -8.88
C GLY A 358 19.81 3.39 -8.56
N ARG A 359 20.81 2.59 -8.15
CA ARG A 359 22.20 3.01 -7.82
C ARG A 359 22.25 4.15 -6.80
N PHE A 360 21.33 4.17 -5.84
CA PHE A 360 21.34 5.20 -4.77
C PHE A 360 22.60 5.12 -3.91
N LEU A 361 23.03 6.26 -3.42
CA LEU A 361 24.13 6.32 -2.45
C LEU A 361 23.67 5.81 -1.08
N PRO A 362 24.58 5.22 -0.26
CA PRO A 362 24.25 4.75 1.09
C PRO A 362 23.65 5.85 1.97
N GLY A 363 22.68 5.48 2.81
CA GLY A 363 22.02 6.40 3.74
C GLY A 363 20.62 6.84 3.30
N LEU A 364 20.06 6.26 2.24
CA LEU A 364 18.72 6.57 1.77
C LEU A 364 17.66 6.42 2.87
N GLU A 365 17.77 5.37 3.69
CA GLU A 365 16.90 5.13 4.84
C GLU A 365 16.94 6.27 5.87
N ASN A 366 18.11 6.91 6.05
CA ASN A 366 18.25 8.04 6.98
C ASN A 366 17.65 9.33 6.41
N LEU A 367 17.76 9.56 5.09
CA LEU A 367 17.12 10.70 4.43
C LEU A 367 15.60 10.63 4.58
N PHE A 368 15.01 9.44 4.37
CA PHE A 368 13.58 9.23 4.55
C PHE A 368 13.15 9.37 6.01
N ALA A 369 13.93 8.81 6.94
CA ALA A 369 13.67 8.93 8.38
C ALA A 369 13.70 10.40 8.86
N GLN A 370 14.64 11.20 8.36
CA GLN A 370 14.69 12.64 8.67
C GLN A 370 13.44 13.36 8.14
N ALA A 371 12.99 13.03 6.94
CA ALA A 371 11.81 13.67 6.34
C ALA A 371 10.51 13.39 7.10
N VAL A 372 10.43 12.30 7.87
CA VAL A 372 9.27 12.00 8.74
C VAL A 372 9.14 12.95 9.92
N VAL A 373 10.26 13.42 10.46
CA VAL A 373 10.30 14.20 11.72
C VAL A 373 10.51 15.71 11.52
N THR A 374 10.77 16.13 10.29
CA THR A 374 10.90 17.54 9.90
C THR A 374 9.59 18.13 9.43
#